data_1ef1c892b961849042bf183f85af3ad5
#
_entry.id   1ef1c892b961849042bf183f85af3ad5
#
_cell.length_a   1.000
_cell.length_b   1.000
_cell.length_c   1.000
_cell.angle_alpha   90.00
_cell.angle_beta   90.00
_cell.angle_gamma   90.00
#
_symmetry.space_group_name_H-M   'P 1'
#
loop_
_entity.id
_entity.type
_entity.pdbx_description
1 polymer ?
#
loop_
_entity_poly.entity_id
_entity_poly.type
_entity_poly.pdbx_seq_one_letter_code
_entity_poly.pdbx_strand_id
1 'polypeptide(L)'
;ETTSLSRATIGSIAAQTYTGKGITPSVTVKYNGITLTNGTNYTVSYSNHINPGTATVTITGKGYYTGSRVINFTIKEKVIIKPNKPILSSIGDKNIEIGSRVVLAATVTNIDLAATYTYQWYEASSKTALGTKIANATSTKYAPATGKNGEKYYYCNVTVSKNGYTETTTTNRAKVRVTTSLSRSTI
;
A
#
# COMPACT_ATOMS: atom_id res chain seq x y z
N GLU A 1 -6.89 4.24 -58.40
CA GLU A 1 -8.10 4.16 -57.53
C GLU A 1 -7.69 3.98 -56.07
N THR A 2 -8.37 4.67 -55.18
CA THR A 2 -8.16 4.50 -53.74
C THR A 2 -9.14 3.48 -53.15
N THR A 3 -8.74 2.80 -52.09
CA THR A 3 -9.53 1.78 -51.39
C THR A 3 -10.01 2.30 -50.05
N SER A 4 -11.33 2.20 -49.77
CA SER A 4 -11.91 2.62 -48.51
C SER A 4 -11.63 1.63 -47.38
N LEU A 5 -11.24 2.11 -46.19
CA LEU A 5 -11.12 1.32 -44.97
C LEU A 5 -12.45 0.88 -44.39
N SER A 6 -13.59 1.26 -44.97
CA SER A 6 -14.93 0.87 -44.45
C SER A 6 -15.10 -0.64 -44.28
N ARG A 7 -14.45 -1.45 -45.12
CA ARG A 7 -14.45 -2.93 -45.07
C ARG A 7 -13.25 -3.54 -44.36
N ALA A 8 -12.36 -2.72 -43.79
CA ALA A 8 -11.21 -3.24 -43.04
C ALA A 8 -11.66 -3.92 -41.73
N THR A 9 -11.02 -5.03 -41.42
CA THR A 9 -11.16 -5.70 -40.14
C THR A 9 -10.16 -5.08 -39.16
N ILE A 10 -10.63 -4.61 -38.03
CA ILE A 10 -9.80 -4.02 -36.98
C ILE A 10 -9.82 -4.95 -35.78
N GLY A 11 -8.62 -5.32 -35.30
CA GLY A 11 -8.48 -6.13 -34.10
C GLY A 11 -9.03 -5.41 -32.87
N SER A 12 -9.69 -6.17 -31.99
CA SER A 12 -10.13 -5.63 -30.68
C SER A 12 -8.95 -5.29 -29.80
N ILE A 13 -9.10 -4.27 -28.97
CA ILE A 13 -8.15 -3.87 -27.95
C ILE A 13 -8.63 -4.36 -26.60
N ALA A 14 -7.82 -5.15 -25.91
CA ALA A 14 -8.13 -5.58 -24.55
C ALA A 14 -8.20 -4.37 -23.60
N ALA A 15 -9.00 -4.51 -22.54
CA ALA A 15 -9.08 -3.49 -21.50
C ALA A 15 -7.69 -3.23 -20.88
N GLN A 16 -7.35 -1.96 -20.71
CA GLN A 16 -6.10 -1.49 -20.15
C GLN A 16 -6.31 -1.05 -18.69
N THR A 17 -5.24 -0.94 -17.91
CA THR A 17 -5.30 -0.40 -16.53
C THR A 17 -4.76 1.01 -16.51
N TYR A 18 -5.40 1.90 -15.78
CA TYR A 18 -4.97 3.29 -15.59
C TYR A 18 -3.52 3.39 -15.09
N THR A 19 -2.73 4.19 -15.79
CA THR A 19 -1.29 4.38 -15.47
C THR A 19 -0.94 5.81 -15.07
N GLY A 20 -1.88 6.75 -15.17
CA GLY A 20 -1.65 8.19 -15.00
C GLY A 20 -1.04 8.85 -16.26
N LYS A 21 -0.81 8.09 -17.32
CA LYS A 21 -0.25 8.57 -18.61
C LYS A 21 -1.13 8.12 -19.76
N GLY A 22 -0.92 8.71 -20.94
CA GLY A 22 -1.60 8.30 -22.17
C GLY A 22 -1.35 6.82 -22.50
N ILE A 23 -2.42 6.09 -22.76
CA ILE A 23 -2.40 4.65 -23.09
C ILE A 23 -2.70 4.53 -24.59
N THR A 24 -1.72 4.05 -25.36
CA THR A 24 -1.76 3.97 -26.82
C THR A 24 -1.44 2.56 -27.30
N PRO A 25 -2.36 1.59 -27.08
CA PRO A 25 -2.16 0.21 -27.49
C PRO A 25 -2.07 0.09 -29.02
N SER A 26 -1.27 -0.86 -29.49
CA SER A 26 -1.17 -1.14 -30.93
C SER A 26 -2.49 -1.64 -31.51
N VAL A 27 -2.78 -1.25 -32.74
CA VAL A 27 -3.99 -1.65 -33.48
C VAL A 27 -3.58 -2.47 -34.68
N THR A 28 -4.19 -3.63 -34.86
CA THR A 28 -4.03 -4.45 -36.07
C THR A 28 -5.17 -4.15 -37.04
N VAL A 29 -4.83 -3.73 -38.24
CA VAL A 29 -5.78 -3.45 -39.34
C VAL A 29 -5.53 -4.42 -40.49
N LYS A 30 -6.56 -5.10 -40.96
CA LYS A 30 -6.49 -6.01 -42.13
C LYS A 30 -7.50 -5.60 -43.18
N TYR A 31 -7.11 -5.70 -44.43
CA TYR A 31 -7.98 -5.53 -45.56
C TYR A 31 -7.87 -6.75 -46.49
N ASN A 32 -8.99 -7.41 -46.77
CA ASN A 32 -9.02 -8.69 -47.53
C ASN A 32 -7.99 -9.71 -47.04
N GLY A 33 -7.85 -9.85 -45.71
CA GLY A 33 -6.91 -10.77 -45.04
C GLY A 33 -5.46 -10.27 -44.96
N ILE A 34 -5.08 -9.22 -45.68
CA ILE A 34 -3.73 -8.64 -45.70
C ILE A 34 -3.58 -7.64 -44.54
N THR A 35 -2.55 -7.78 -43.71
CA THR A 35 -2.24 -6.85 -42.64
C THR A 35 -1.67 -5.57 -43.19
N LEU A 36 -2.27 -4.43 -42.86
CA LEU A 36 -1.84 -3.10 -43.27
C LEU A 36 -0.79 -2.55 -42.30
N THR A 37 0.08 -1.66 -42.82
CA THR A 37 1.17 -1.04 -42.05
C THR A 37 0.78 0.35 -41.56
N ASN A 38 0.86 0.58 -40.22
CA ASN A 38 0.69 1.90 -39.63
C ASN A 38 1.80 2.87 -40.13
N GLY A 39 1.42 4.11 -40.41
CA GLY A 39 2.30 5.13 -40.99
C GLY A 39 2.37 5.10 -42.51
N THR A 40 2.14 3.94 -43.13
CA THR A 40 2.15 3.75 -44.60
C THR A 40 0.73 3.68 -45.17
N ASN A 41 -0.08 2.74 -44.65
CA ASN A 41 -1.43 2.47 -45.17
C ASN A 41 -2.52 3.16 -44.36
N TYR A 42 -2.24 3.49 -43.11
CA TYR A 42 -3.13 4.21 -42.23
C TYR A 42 -2.34 4.94 -41.14
N THR A 43 -3.00 5.83 -40.42
CA THR A 43 -2.53 6.46 -39.17
C THR A 43 -3.50 6.19 -38.02
N VAL A 44 -3.01 6.30 -36.78
CA VAL A 44 -3.81 6.08 -35.58
C VAL A 44 -3.73 7.32 -34.71
N SER A 45 -4.88 7.75 -34.19
CA SER A 45 -4.96 8.77 -33.15
C SER A 45 -5.83 8.27 -31.99
N TYR A 46 -5.57 8.80 -30.79
CA TYR A 46 -6.25 8.41 -29.57
C TYR A 46 -6.90 9.62 -28.91
N SER A 47 -8.09 9.42 -28.33
CA SER A 47 -8.74 10.42 -27.49
C SER A 47 -9.31 9.76 -26.24
N ASN A 48 -9.47 10.54 -25.15
CA ASN A 48 -9.91 10.05 -23.85
C ASN A 48 -9.08 8.88 -23.29
N HIS A 49 -7.81 8.82 -23.65
CA HIS A 49 -6.93 7.66 -23.42
C HIS A 49 -6.01 7.80 -22.21
N ILE A 50 -6.31 8.73 -21.28
CA ILE A 50 -5.53 8.96 -20.05
C ILE A 50 -6.29 8.43 -18.85
N ASN A 51 -7.52 8.86 -18.65
CA ASN A 51 -8.31 8.58 -17.45
C ASN A 51 -9.14 7.28 -17.58
N PRO A 52 -9.55 6.65 -16.47
CA PRO A 52 -10.48 5.54 -16.50
C PRO A 52 -11.77 5.88 -17.24
N GLY A 53 -12.28 4.92 -18.00
CA GLY A 53 -13.46 5.09 -18.85
C GLY A 53 -13.26 4.47 -20.23
N THR A 54 -14.02 4.99 -21.20
CA THR A 54 -13.93 4.56 -22.61
C THR A 54 -12.98 5.46 -23.38
N ALA A 55 -11.89 4.90 -23.85
CA ALA A 55 -10.97 5.55 -24.78
C ALA A 55 -11.36 5.25 -26.24
N THR A 56 -11.11 6.20 -27.11
CA THR A 56 -11.43 6.10 -28.54
C THR A 56 -10.16 6.07 -29.37
N VAL A 57 -10.14 5.19 -30.35
CA VAL A 57 -9.07 5.07 -31.35
C VAL A 57 -9.65 5.36 -32.71
N THR A 58 -9.09 6.34 -33.40
CA THR A 58 -9.45 6.67 -34.78
C THR A 58 -8.33 6.20 -35.72
N ILE A 59 -8.70 5.34 -36.67
CA ILE A 59 -7.83 4.81 -37.71
C ILE A 59 -8.19 5.55 -39.00
N THR A 60 -7.25 6.30 -39.57
CA THR A 60 -7.46 7.07 -40.79
C THR A 60 -6.60 6.50 -41.91
N GLY A 61 -7.20 6.23 -43.06
CA GLY A 61 -6.52 5.73 -44.24
C GLY A 61 -5.47 6.70 -44.73
N LYS A 62 -4.36 6.17 -45.29
CA LYS A 62 -3.22 6.90 -45.84
C LYS A 62 -2.73 6.20 -47.12
N GLY A 63 -2.18 6.99 -48.04
CA GLY A 63 -1.67 6.48 -49.31
C GLY A 63 -2.79 5.92 -50.20
N TYR A 64 -2.77 4.63 -50.42
CA TYR A 64 -3.78 3.91 -51.23
C TYR A 64 -5.14 3.79 -50.54
N TYR A 65 -5.18 3.96 -49.21
CA TYR A 65 -6.37 3.78 -48.39
C TYR A 65 -7.00 5.11 -47.98
N THR A 66 -8.32 5.16 -47.96
CA THR A 66 -9.11 6.36 -47.62
C THR A 66 -10.16 6.04 -46.57
N GLY A 67 -10.78 7.11 -46.02
CA GLY A 67 -11.80 7.00 -44.99
C GLY A 67 -11.22 6.76 -43.61
N SER A 68 -12.11 6.69 -42.61
CA SER A 68 -11.71 6.45 -41.22
C SER A 68 -12.62 5.42 -40.54
N ARG A 69 -12.07 4.76 -39.51
CA ARG A 69 -12.76 3.84 -38.67
C ARG A 69 -12.48 4.18 -37.21
N VAL A 70 -13.47 3.98 -36.39
CA VAL A 70 -13.38 4.23 -34.94
C VAL A 70 -13.62 2.93 -34.18
N ILE A 71 -12.78 2.64 -33.22
CA ILE A 71 -12.98 1.58 -32.21
C ILE A 71 -12.73 2.14 -30.83
N ASN A 72 -13.21 1.45 -29.81
CA ASN A 72 -13.05 1.85 -28.42
C ASN A 72 -12.32 0.76 -27.63
N PHE A 73 -11.68 1.16 -26.52
CA PHE A 73 -11.22 0.25 -25.48
C PHE A 73 -11.50 0.84 -24.10
N THR A 74 -11.55 -0.01 -23.09
CA THR A 74 -11.79 0.41 -21.72
C THR A 74 -10.49 0.62 -20.99
N ILE A 75 -10.38 1.73 -20.26
CA ILE A 75 -9.35 1.97 -19.25
C ILE A 75 -10.01 1.73 -17.88
N LYS A 76 -9.57 0.67 -17.19
CA LYS A 76 -10.03 0.32 -15.85
C LYS A 76 -9.29 1.14 -14.81
N GLU A 77 -9.95 1.47 -13.72
CA GLU A 77 -9.29 2.03 -12.55
C GLU A 77 -8.19 1.09 -12.05
N LYS A 78 -7.11 1.66 -11.54
CA LYS A 78 -6.09 0.91 -10.83
C LYS A 78 -6.61 0.54 -9.44
N VAL A 79 -6.85 -0.73 -9.21
CA VAL A 79 -7.21 -1.21 -7.87
C VAL A 79 -6.01 -1.05 -6.94
N ILE A 80 -6.12 -0.19 -5.94
CA ILE A 80 -5.10 0.00 -4.91
C ILE A 80 -5.55 -0.75 -3.66
N ILE A 81 -4.85 -1.81 -3.33
CA ILE A 81 -5.07 -2.56 -2.09
C ILE A 81 -4.37 -1.80 -0.97
N LYS A 82 -5.16 -1.15 -0.10
CA LYS A 82 -4.66 -0.50 1.12
C LYS A 82 -4.30 -1.54 2.17
N PRO A 83 -3.40 -1.22 3.11
CA PRO A 83 -3.13 -2.11 4.22
C PRO A 83 -4.34 -2.19 5.15
N ASN A 84 -4.58 -3.37 5.72
CA ASN A 84 -5.51 -3.51 6.83
C ASN A 84 -4.90 -2.88 8.09
N LYS A 85 -5.73 -2.24 8.90
CA LYS A 85 -5.30 -1.72 10.19
C LYS A 85 -4.73 -2.85 11.06
N PRO A 86 -3.54 -2.67 11.70
CA PRO A 86 -2.96 -3.71 12.54
C PRO A 86 -3.85 -4.09 13.71
N ILE A 87 -4.04 -5.39 13.93
CA ILE A 87 -4.66 -5.94 15.15
C ILE A 87 -3.53 -6.36 16.07
N LEU A 88 -3.52 -5.83 17.29
CA LEU A 88 -2.42 -6.03 18.24
C LEU A 88 -2.85 -6.90 19.41
N SER A 89 -1.97 -7.79 19.85
CA SER A 89 -2.14 -8.49 21.12
C SER A 89 -2.00 -7.53 22.30
N SER A 90 -2.74 -7.78 23.37
CA SER A 90 -2.61 -7.02 24.61
C SER A 90 -1.26 -7.29 25.29
N ILE A 91 -0.64 -6.24 25.80
CA ILE A 91 0.58 -6.33 26.62
C ILE A 91 0.16 -6.38 28.08
N GLY A 92 0.50 -7.45 28.79
CA GLY A 92 0.19 -7.60 30.20
C GLY A 92 1.05 -6.71 31.09
N ASP A 93 0.48 -6.28 32.22
CA ASP A 93 1.19 -5.53 33.26
C ASP A 93 2.32 -6.38 33.86
N LYS A 94 3.38 -5.72 34.35
CA LYS A 94 4.56 -6.35 34.95
C LYS A 94 4.85 -5.77 36.33
N ASN A 95 4.96 -6.65 37.33
CA ASN A 95 5.50 -6.33 38.65
C ASN A 95 6.84 -7.06 38.79
N ILE A 96 7.90 -6.32 38.99
CA ILE A 96 9.27 -6.85 38.96
C ILE A 96 10.10 -6.25 40.09
N GLU A 97 11.15 -6.95 40.47
CA GLU A 97 12.15 -6.44 41.38
C GLU A 97 13.12 -5.50 40.68
N ILE A 98 13.67 -4.56 41.45
CA ILE A 98 14.71 -3.64 40.95
C ILE A 98 15.89 -4.41 40.35
N GLY A 99 16.35 -3.95 39.18
CA GLY A 99 17.44 -4.61 38.43
C GLY A 99 17.00 -5.84 37.61
N SER A 100 15.78 -6.36 37.80
CA SER A 100 15.30 -7.47 36.96
C SER A 100 15.00 -7.03 35.54
N ARG A 101 15.28 -7.92 34.57
CA ARG A 101 14.99 -7.64 33.16
C ARG A 101 13.51 -7.88 32.84
N VAL A 102 12.91 -6.93 32.19
CA VAL A 102 11.57 -7.05 31.60
C VAL A 102 11.61 -6.72 30.12
N VAL A 103 10.79 -7.42 29.34
CA VAL A 103 10.61 -7.15 27.90
C VAL A 103 9.12 -7.05 27.62
N LEU A 104 8.73 -5.96 26.99
CA LEU A 104 7.40 -5.75 26.43
C LEU A 104 7.46 -6.06 24.92
N ALA A 105 6.39 -6.62 24.36
CA ALA A 105 6.30 -6.95 22.94
C ALA A 105 5.03 -6.40 22.32
N ALA A 106 5.15 -5.72 21.19
CA ALA A 106 4.05 -5.31 20.35
C ALA A 106 3.89 -6.36 19.23
N THR A 107 2.87 -7.21 19.35
CA THR A 107 2.65 -8.32 18.42
C THR A 107 1.45 -8.02 17.53
N VAL A 108 1.67 -8.02 16.21
CA VAL A 108 0.62 -7.93 15.19
C VAL A 108 0.08 -9.34 14.94
N THR A 109 -1.24 -9.52 14.99
CA THR A 109 -1.89 -10.82 14.79
C THR A 109 -2.42 -11.05 13.38
N ASN A 110 -2.61 -9.97 12.62
CA ASN A 110 -3.09 -9.99 11.23
C ASN A 110 -2.01 -9.51 10.24
N ILE A 111 -0.82 -10.14 10.26
CA ILE A 111 0.31 -9.73 9.43
C ILE A 111 -0.03 -9.86 7.94
N ASP A 112 0.18 -8.78 7.17
CA ASP A 112 0.24 -8.77 5.72
C ASP A 112 1.71 -8.80 5.27
N LEU A 113 2.15 -9.93 4.71
CA LEU A 113 3.53 -10.14 4.26
C LEU A 113 3.96 -9.22 3.11
N ALA A 114 3.00 -8.61 2.40
CA ALA A 114 3.26 -7.65 1.34
C ALA A 114 3.28 -6.18 1.84
N ALA A 115 3.24 -5.97 3.15
CA ALA A 115 3.27 -4.65 3.79
C ALA A 115 4.51 -4.49 4.67
N THR A 116 4.88 -3.24 4.93
CA THR A 116 5.98 -2.88 5.84
C THR A 116 5.41 -2.41 7.16
N TYR A 117 6.00 -2.87 8.26
CA TYR A 117 5.60 -2.49 9.62
C TYR A 117 6.70 -1.69 10.30
N THR A 118 6.32 -0.60 10.97
CA THR A 118 7.21 0.21 11.81
C THR A 118 6.61 0.31 13.21
N TYR A 119 7.49 0.46 14.20
CA TYR A 119 7.16 0.46 15.61
C TYR A 119 7.75 1.71 16.25
N GLN A 120 7.06 2.27 17.24
CA GLN A 120 7.57 3.33 18.09
C GLN A 120 6.99 3.21 19.48
N TRP A 121 7.86 3.03 20.46
CA TRP A 121 7.49 2.95 21.87
C TRP A 121 7.42 4.31 22.55
N TYR A 122 6.53 4.37 23.52
CA TYR A 122 6.26 5.56 24.33
C TYR A 122 6.20 5.18 25.80
N GLU A 123 6.60 6.13 26.65
CA GLU A 123 6.50 6.06 28.11
C GLU A 123 5.49 7.09 28.62
N ALA A 124 4.64 6.73 29.55
CA ALA A 124 3.64 7.60 30.15
C ALA A 124 3.64 7.47 31.68
N SER A 125 3.23 8.53 32.40
CA SER A 125 3.14 8.55 33.86
C SER A 125 1.89 7.85 34.40
N SER A 126 0.86 7.67 33.57
CA SER A 126 -0.37 6.97 33.94
C SER A 126 -1.02 6.27 32.74
N LYS A 127 -2.06 5.49 32.99
CA LYS A 127 -2.82 4.79 31.98
C LYS A 127 -3.52 5.73 30.98
N THR A 128 -3.77 6.97 31.35
CA THR A 128 -4.49 7.95 30.55
C THR A 128 -3.62 9.12 30.07
N ALA A 129 -2.43 9.31 30.68
CA ALA A 129 -1.54 10.42 30.34
C ALA A 129 -1.00 10.29 28.91
N LEU A 130 -0.77 11.42 28.25
CA LEU A 130 -0.04 11.44 26.99
C LEU A 130 1.39 10.93 27.22
N GLY A 131 1.82 9.98 26.41
CA GLY A 131 3.18 9.43 26.52
C GLY A 131 4.22 10.24 25.77
N THR A 132 5.44 10.19 26.27
CA THR A 132 6.61 10.73 25.59
C THR A 132 7.27 9.66 24.74
N LYS A 133 7.64 10.02 23.51
CA LYS A 133 8.35 9.16 22.60
C LYS A 133 9.70 8.72 23.18
N ILE A 134 9.97 7.42 23.19
CA ILE A 134 11.27 6.87 23.61
C ILE A 134 12.20 6.88 22.40
N ALA A 135 13.32 7.59 22.48
CA ALA A 135 14.28 7.68 21.39
C ALA A 135 14.83 6.29 21.02
N ASN A 136 14.93 6.01 19.71
CA ASN A 136 15.46 4.76 19.15
C ASN A 136 14.71 3.47 19.54
N ALA A 137 13.57 3.55 20.22
CA ALA A 137 12.75 2.41 20.58
C ALA A 137 11.78 2.05 19.43
N THR A 138 12.31 1.50 18.35
CA THR A 138 11.62 1.22 17.09
C THR A 138 11.50 -0.28 16.75
N SER A 139 11.87 -1.14 17.68
CA SER A 139 11.75 -2.60 17.51
C SER A 139 10.38 -3.12 17.97
N THR A 140 10.05 -4.34 17.54
CA THR A 140 8.85 -5.06 18.02
C THR A 140 8.84 -5.28 19.54
N LYS A 141 10.02 -5.23 20.15
CA LYS A 141 10.23 -5.41 21.61
C LYS A 141 10.91 -4.18 22.20
N TYR A 142 10.56 -3.90 23.45
CA TYR A 142 11.18 -2.86 24.23
C TYR A 142 11.48 -3.37 25.65
N ALA A 143 12.66 -3.03 26.16
CA ALA A 143 13.07 -3.36 27.53
C ALA A 143 13.18 -2.06 28.37
N PRO A 144 12.20 -1.77 29.23
CA PRO A 144 12.25 -0.63 30.12
C PRO A 144 13.42 -0.70 31.10
N ALA A 145 13.95 0.47 31.50
CA ALA A 145 14.90 0.55 32.59
C ALA A 145 14.24 0.19 33.95
N THR A 146 14.91 -0.63 34.73
CA THR A 146 14.39 -1.19 35.98
C THR A 146 15.28 -0.86 37.19
N GLY A 147 16.24 0.06 37.04
CA GLY A 147 17.21 0.42 38.07
C GLY A 147 16.69 1.31 39.21
N LYS A 148 15.41 1.71 39.16
CA LYS A 148 14.78 2.54 40.19
C LYS A 148 13.37 2.06 40.47
N ASN A 149 12.97 2.13 41.75
CA ASN A 149 11.58 1.90 42.14
C ASN A 149 10.63 2.89 41.50
N GLY A 150 9.44 2.44 41.18
CA GLY A 150 8.41 3.29 40.61
C GLY A 150 7.45 2.55 39.72
N GLU A 151 6.55 3.32 39.11
CA GLU A 151 5.52 2.80 38.23
C GLU A 151 5.48 3.67 36.96
N LYS A 152 5.51 3.03 35.82
CA LYS A 152 5.40 3.69 34.52
C LYS A 152 4.54 2.86 33.58
N TYR A 153 4.00 3.51 32.56
CA TYR A 153 3.15 2.89 31.57
C TYR A 153 3.83 2.97 30.20
N TYR A 154 3.77 1.89 29.46
CA TYR A 154 4.40 1.78 28.14
C TYR A 154 3.40 1.34 27.10
N TYR A 155 3.51 1.89 25.91
CA TYR A 155 2.71 1.48 24.75
C TYR A 155 3.51 1.66 23.47
N CYS A 156 3.08 0.98 22.41
CA CYS A 156 3.70 1.03 21.11
C CYS A 156 2.69 1.46 20.03
N ASN A 157 3.05 2.41 19.21
CA ASN A 157 2.38 2.69 17.95
C ASN A 157 2.97 1.77 16.89
N VAL A 158 2.11 0.98 16.23
CA VAL A 158 2.46 0.11 15.11
C VAL A 158 1.81 0.67 13.87
N THR A 159 2.64 1.06 12.90
CA THR A 159 2.19 1.59 11.62
C THR A 159 2.49 0.57 10.53
N VAL A 160 1.47 0.22 9.74
CA VAL A 160 1.60 -0.58 8.53
C VAL A 160 1.57 0.33 7.31
N SER A 161 2.40 0.04 6.32
CA SER A 161 2.48 0.78 5.05
C SER A 161 2.39 -0.18 3.87
N LYS A 162 1.55 0.14 2.88
CA LYS A 162 1.39 -0.61 1.64
C LYS A 162 0.88 0.30 0.53
N ASN A 163 1.50 0.24 -0.63
CA ASN A 163 1.10 1.01 -1.82
C ASN A 163 0.95 2.53 -1.56
N GLY A 164 1.77 3.11 -0.68
CA GLY A 164 1.70 4.53 -0.33
C GLY A 164 0.63 4.90 0.70
N TYR A 165 -0.13 3.93 1.22
CA TYR A 165 -1.10 4.13 2.30
C TYR A 165 -0.56 3.61 3.62
N THR A 166 -0.97 4.24 4.71
CA THR A 166 -0.56 3.88 6.07
C THR A 166 -1.77 3.76 6.99
N GLU A 167 -1.71 2.79 7.91
CA GLU A 167 -2.64 2.65 9.02
C GLU A 167 -1.86 2.47 10.30
N THR A 168 -2.32 3.06 11.40
CA THR A 168 -1.65 2.97 12.70
C THR A 168 -2.59 2.46 13.77
N THR A 169 -2.10 1.55 14.60
CA THR A 169 -2.77 1.09 15.81
C THR A 169 -1.83 1.23 17.00
N THR A 170 -2.38 1.63 18.14
CA THR A 170 -1.66 1.73 19.41
C THR A 170 -1.98 0.52 20.28
N THR A 171 -0.98 -0.11 20.91
CA THR A 171 -1.21 -1.16 21.91
C THR A 171 -1.95 -0.58 23.14
N ASN A 172 -2.50 -1.46 23.99
CA ASN A 172 -2.86 -1.05 25.33
C ASN A 172 -1.64 -0.49 26.08
N ARG A 173 -1.85 0.28 27.12
CA ARG A 173 -0.80 0.76 28.02
C ARG A 173 -0.55 -0.29 29.09
N ALA A 174 0.61 -0.93 29.03
CA ALA A 174 1.07 -1.88 30.00
C ALA A 174 1.79 -1.17 31.13
N LYS A 175 1.40 -1.46 32.35
CA LYS A 175 2.07 -0.97 33.56
C LYS A 175 3.32 -1.80 33.85
N VAL A 176 4.42 -1.14 34.11
CA VAL A 176 5.63 -1.74 34.67
C VAL A 176 5.88 -1.12 36.04
N ARG A 177 5.70 -1.93 37.10
CA ARG A 177 5.98 -1.56 38.49
C ARG A 177 7.26 -2.21 38.94
N VAL A 178 8.22 -1.39 39.36
CA VAL A 178 9.50 -1.84 39.90
C VAL A 178 9.50 -1.62 41.42
N THR A 179 9.75 -2.66 42.18
CA THR A 179 9.80 -2.61 43.66
C THR A 179 11.12 -3.17 44.18
N THR A 180 11.58 -2.67 45.33
CA THR A 180 12.67 -3.34 46.03
C THR A 180 12.21 -4.68 46.56
N SER A 181 13.05 -5.70 46.48
CA SER A 181 12.85 -6.92 47.25
C SER A 181 12.87 -6.57 48.70
N LEU A 182 11.82 -6.94 49.44
CA LEU A 182 11.93 -7.02 50.91
C LEU A 182 12.86 -8.19 51.17
N SER A 183 14.14 -7.89 51.51
CA SER A 183 15.02 -8.91 52.03
C SER A 183 14.26 -9.63 53.14
N ARG A 184 14.06 -10.93 53.03
CA ARG A 184 13.60 -11.78 54.13
C ARG A 184 14.58 -11.54 55.26
N SER A 185 14.15 -10.76 56.28
CA SER A 185 14.83 -10.73 57.55
C SER A 185 14.79 -12.14 58.08
N THR A 186 15.88 -12.85 58.04
CA THR A 186 16.08 -14.10 58.77
C THR A 186 16.17 -13.72 60.25
N ILE A 187 15.12 -14.03 60.97
CA ILE A 187 15.13 -14.06 62.43
C ILE A 187 15.90 -15.28 62.87
#